data_9095c46e7f52da33235dc29f612f6d43
#
_entry.id   9095c46e7f52da33235dc29f612f6d43
#
_cell.length_a   1.000
_cell.length_b   1.000
_cell.length_c   1.000
_cell.angle_alpha   90.00
_cell.angle_beta   90.00
_cell.angle_gamma   90.00
#
_symmetry.space_group_name_H-M   'P 1'
#
loop_
_entity.id
_entity.type
_entity.pdbx_description
1 polymer ?
#
loop_
_entity_poly.entity_id
_entity_poly.type
_entity_poly.pdbx_seq_one_letter_code
_entity_poly.pdbx_strand_id
1 'polypeptide(L)'
;MLLRQNERTALFIDGASLHHAARNLGFEVDFRSLRSLFESQCQFQRAFYYAAMPETDDYSPLRPLTDWLAYNGFHLILKNAREFTDHSGRRRIKGNIDVELTVDLLEQSSRLDHAVIISGDSDLRRAVEAAQNRGVRVTVISSMRSTPPMIGDDLRRQADRFVELADIAPSFTRRQSEQRTRQAPVRHPADLNSDENSDT
;
A
#
# COMPACT_ATOMS: atom_id res chain seq x y z
N MET A 1 -19.25 -3.37 8.79
CA MET A 1 -18.24 -2.65 9.56
C MET A 1 -16.96 -3.49 9.60
N LEU A 2 -15.85 -2.97 9.17
CA LEU A 2 -14.57 -3.68 9.06
C LEU A 2 -13.90 -3.84 10.43
N LEU A 3 -13.96 -2.80 11.25
CA LEU A 3 -13.22 -2.62 12.50
C LEU A 3 -14.16 -2.54 13.69
N ARG A 4 -13.62 -2.76 14.90
CA ARG A 4 -14.30 -2.58 16.17
C ARG A 4 -13.58 -1.51 16.98
N GLN A 5 -14.33 -0.56 17.54
CA GLN A 5 -13.76 0.62 18.22
C GLN A 5 -12.81 0.28 19.37
N ASN A 6 -13.07 -0.82 20.08
CA ASN A 6 -12.32 -1.20 21.27
C ASN A 6 -11.14 -2.14 20.96
N GLU A 7 -10.89 -2.51 19.70
CA GLU A 7 -9.79 -3.39 19.35
C GLU A 7 -8.52 -2.61 19.04
N ARG A 8 -7.42 -2.98 19.68
CA ARG A 8 -6.07 -2.52 19.33
C ARG A 8 -5.70 -3.11 17.98
N THR A 9 -5.68 -2.27 16.98
CA THR A 9 -5.55 -2.71 15.58
C THR A 9 -4.28 -2.16 14.96
N ALA A 10 -3.52 -3.00 14.27
CA ALA A 10 -2.42 -2.59 13.41
C ALA A 10 -2.69 -2.99 11.95
N LEU A 11 -2.11 -2.20 11.04
CA LEU A 11 -2.20 -2.38 9.61
C LEU A 11 -0.84 -2.82 9.05
N PHE A 12 -0.82 -3.93 8.32
CA PHE A 12 0.36 -4.52 7.68
C PHE A 12 0.16 -4.43 6.16
N ILE A 13 0.93 -3.61 5.49
CA ILE A 13 0.75 -3.30 4.06
C ILE A 13 1.90 -3.88 3.25
N ASP A 14 1.62 -4.91 2.48
CA ASP A 14 2.48 -5.31 1.38
C ASP A 14 2.35 -4.28 0.25
N GLY A 15 3.38 -3.45 0.10
CA GLY A 15 3.36 -2.34 -0.85
C GLY A 15 3.23 -2.79 -2.30
N ALA A 16 3.84 -3.92 -2.66
CA ALA A 16 3.77 -4.46 -4.01
C ALA A 16 2.36 -4.98 -4.32
N SER A 17 1.78 -5.79 -3.42
CA SER A 17 0.41 -6.32 -3.57
C SER A 17 -0.61 -5.20 -3.65
N LEU A 18 -0.54 -4.20 -2.76
CA LEU A 18 -1.46 -3.05 -2.78
C LEU A 18 -1.33 -2.25 -4.07
N HIS A 19 -0.10 -1.95 -4.51
CA HIS A 19 0.14 -1.20 -5.75
C HIS A 19 -0.40 -1.93 -6.98
N HIS A 20 -0.13 -3.24 -7.10
CA HIS A 20 -0.62 -4.03 -8.22
C HIS A 20 -2.15 -4.12 -8.24
N ALA A 21 -2.77 -4.35 -7.08
CA ALA A 21 -4.24 -4.42 -6.98
C ALA A 21 -4.88 -3.07 -7.32
N ALA A 22 -4.38 -1.96 -6.77
CA ALA A 22 -4.89 -0.62 -7.04
C ALA A 22 -4.77 -0.27 -8.54
N ARG A 23 -3.62 -0.57 -9.16
CA ARG A 23 -3.40 -0.34 -10.59
C ARG A 23 -4.37 -1.16 -11.47
N ASN A 24 -4.58 -2.43 -11.13
CA ASN A 24 -5.51 -3.29 -11.87
C ASN A 24 -6.97 -2.84 -11.71
N LEU A 25 -7.32 -2.26 -10.56
CA LEU A 25 -8.63 -1.71 -10.27
C LEU A 25 -8.81 -0.26 -10.77
N GLY A 26 -7.75 0.36 -11.30
CA GLY A 26 -7.79 1.69 -11.93
C GLY A 26 -7.84 2.85 -10.95
N PHE A 27 -7.25 2.74 -9.75
CA PHE A 27 -7.19 3.83 -8.79
C PHE A 27 -5.78 4.04 -8.21
N GLU A 28 -5.55 5.23 -7.66
CA GLU A 28 -4.35 5.58 -6.90
C GLU A 28 -4.67 5.65 -5.40
N VAL A 29 -3.78 5.09 -4.58
CA VAL A 29 -3.93 5.07 -3.13
C VAL A 29 -3.56 6.43 -2.54
N ASP A 30 -4.46 7.01 -1.78
CA ASP A 30 -4.18 8.08 -0.83
C ASP A 30 -3.88 7.48 0.55
N PHE A 31 -2.60 7.34 0.86
CA PHE A 31 -2.15 6.74 2.11
C PHE A 31 -2.57 7.54 3.35
N ARG A 32 -2.76 8.87 3.24
CA ARG A 32 -3.28 9.68 4.33
C ARG A 32 -4.72 9.29 4.64
N SER A 33 -5.56 9.22 3.61
CA SER A 33 -6.95 8.80 3.75
C SER A 33 -7.06 7.34 4.20
N LEU A 34 -6.19 6.45 3.69
CA LEU A 34 -6.12 5.06 4.14
C LEU A 34 -5.85 4.99 5.64
N ARG A 35 -4.85 5.68 6.15
CA ARG A 35 -4.52 5.71 7.57
C ARG A 35 -5.67 6.29 8.40
N SER A 36 -6.23 7.43 7.99
CA SER A 36 -7.34 8.10 8.68
C SER A 36 -8.58 7.21 8.77
N LEU A 37 -8.84 6.37 7.76
CA LEU A 37 -9.92 5.38 7.79
C LEU A 37 -9.80 4.44 9.00
N PHE A 38 -8.58 3.96 9.30
CA PHE A 38 -8.34 3.09 10.43
C PHE A 38 -8.34 3.85 11.76
N GLU A 39 -7.70 5.01 11.81
CA GLU A 39 -7.64 5.86 13.02
C GLU A 39 -9.03 6.26 13.53
N SER A 40 -9.98 6.46 12.62
CA SER A 40 -11.34 6.86 12.96
C SER A 40 -12.24 5.73 13.46
N GLN A 41 -11.86 4.46 13.27
CA GLN A 41 -12.75 3.31 13.48
C GLN A 41 -12.31 2.32 14.56
N CYS A 42 -11.06 2.42 15.06
CA CYS A 42 -10.53 1.48 16.06
C CYS A 42 -9.47 2.15 16.95
N GLN A 43 -8.96 1.43 17.95
CA GLN A 43 -7.76 1.82 18.68
C GLN A 43 -6.53 1.55 17.79
N PHE A 44 -6.30 2.43 16.83
CA PHE A 44 -5.24 2.27 15.85
C PHE A 44 -3.87 2.40 16.51
N GLN A 45 -3.04 1.37 16.37
CA GLN A 45 -1.72 1.30 16.99
C GLN A 45 -0.63 1.74 16.01
N ARG A 46 -0.58 1.15 14.83
CA ARG A 46 0.49 1.38 13.86
C ARG A 46 0.11 0.93 12.45
N ALA A 47 0.69 1.59 11.45
CA ALA A 47 0.74 1.11 10.08
C ALA A 47 2.17 0.69 9.74
N PHE A 48 2.36 -0.55 9.34
CA PHE A 48 3.60 -1.09 8.78
C PHE A 48 3.49 -1.09 7.26
N TYR A 49 4.53 -0.65 6.58
CA TYR A 49 4.61 -0.67 5.12
C TYR A 49 5.89 -1.39 4.69
N TYR A 50 5.72 -2.45 3.93
CA TYR A 50 6.78 -3.33 3.48
C TYR A 50 7.03 -3.10 1.99
N ALA A 51 8.29 -2.90 1.62
CA ALA A 51 8.68 -2.78 0.22
C ALA A 51 10.07 -3.36 -0.01
N ALA A 52 10.26 -3.96 -1.18
CA ALA A 52 11.57 -4.35 -1.67
C ALA A 52 12.11 -3.23 -2.57
N MET A 53 13.32 -2.76 -2.29
CA MET A 53 14.00 -1.72 -3.07
C MET A 53 15.33 -2.24 -3.61
N PRO A 54 15.72 -1.93 -4.87
CA PRO A 54 17.04 -2.25 -5.38
C PRO A 54 18.14 -1.60 -4.53
N GLU A 55 19.22 -2.33 -4.27
CA GLU A 55 20.34 -1.87 -3.43
C GLU A 55 21.15 -0.72 -4.07
N THR A 56 21.09 -0.61 -5.39
CA THR A 56 21.97 0.28 -6.18
C THR A 56 21.28 1.54 -6.70
N ASP A 57 20.04 1.80 -6.33
CA ASP A 57 19.24 2.82 -7.02
C ASP A 57 18.97 4.03 -6.11
N ASP A 58 19.89 5.02 -6.16
CA ASP A 58 19.63 6.37 -5.62
C ASP A 58 18.42 7.05 -6.28
N TYR A 59 17.93 6.50 -7.40
CA TYR A 59 16.79 6.97 -8.20
C TYR A 59 15.59 6.01 -8.20
N SER A 60 15.39 5.23 -7.15
CA SER A 60 14.19 4.40 -7.09
C SER A 60 12.92 5.27 -7.15
N PRO A 61 11.97 4.97 -8.06
CA PRO A 61 10.69 5.70 -8.17
C PRO A 61 9.83 5.57 -6.90
N LEU A 62 10.15 4.61 -6.02
CA LEU A 62 9.48 4.43 -4.72
C LEU A 62 10.01 5.38 -3.65
N ARG A 63 11.19 5.99 -3.82
CA ARG A 63 11.82 6.83 -2.78
C ARG A 63 10.94 8.00 -2.33
N PRO A 64 10.33 8.79 -3.23
CA PRO A 64 9.45 9.88 -2.81
C PRO A 64 8.25 9.39 -1.98
N LEU A 65 7.72 8.20 -2.30
CA LEU A 65 6.64 7.60 -1.53
C LEU A 65 7.12 7.13 -0.15
N THR A 66 8.24 6.41 -0.09
CA THR A 66 8.77 5.89 1.18
C THR A 66 9.18 7.03 2.11
N ASP A 67 9.82 8.06 1.61
CA ASP A 67 10.16 9.25 2.39
C ASP A 67 8.89 9.92 2.94
N TRP A 68 7.87 10.10 2.11
CA TRP A 68 6.60 10.65 2.55
C TRP A 68 5.96 9.79 3.64
N LEU A 69 5.92 8.46 3.46
CA LEU A 69 5.34 7.52 4.43
C LEU A 69 6.07 7.60 5.79
N ALA A 70 7.41 7.67 5.78
CA ALA A 70 8.22 7.81 6.99
C ALA A 70 7.83 9.05 7.81
N TYR A 71 7.65 10.20 7.13
CA TYR A 71 7.24 11.44 7.77
C TYR A 71 5.77 11.48 8.19
N ASN A 72 4.94 10.56 7.65
CA ASN A 72 3.50 10.55 7.90
C ASN A 72 3.06 9.38 8.80
N GLY A 73 3.99 8.85 9.62
CA GLY A 73 3.69 7.93 10.71
C GLY A 73 3.46 6.49 10.29
N PHE A 74 4.00 6.08 9.14
CA PHE A 74 4.13 4.68 8.78
C PHE A 74 5.47 4.14 9.25
N HIS A 75 5.46 2.91 9.75
CA HIS A 75 6.68 2.18 10.04
C HIS A 75 7.13 1.47 8.77
N LEU A 76 8.27 1.91 8.21
CA LEU A 76 8.78 1.37 6.97
C LEU A 76 9.72 0.19 7.22
N ILE A 77 9.47 -0.89 6.49
CA ILE A 77 10.37 -2.03 6.41
C ILE A 77 10.80 -2.16 4.95
N LEU A 78 12.01 -1.66 4.69
CA LEU A 78 12.60 -1.68 3.36
C LEU A 78 13.63 -2.80 3.29
N LYS A 79 13.42 -3.73 2.37
CA LYS A 79 14.33 -4.85 2.14
C LYS A 79 15.13 -4.60 0.89
N ASN A 80 16.45 -4.77 0.98
CA ASN A 80 17.31 -4.74 -0.20
C ASN A 80 16.96 -5.92 -1.12
N ALA A 81 16.52 -5.58 -2.32
CA ALA A 81 16.16 -6.53 -3.35
C ALA A 81 17.33 -6.75 -4.30
N ARG A 82 17.64 -8.02 -4.58
CA ARG A 82 18.64 -8.36 -5.58
C ARG A 82 18.03 -8.31 -6.98
N GLU A 83 18.66 -7.56 -7.86
CA GLU A 83 18.35 -7.64 -9.28
C GLU A 83 19.01 -8.89 -9.88
N PHE A 84 18.26 -9.61 -10.68
CA PHE A 84 18.76 -10.68 -11.50
C PHE A 84 18.14 -10.61 -12.89
N THR A 85 18.91 -11.04 -13.89
CA THR A 85 18.40 -11.15 -15.25
C THR A 85 17.86 -12.57 -15.43
N ASP A 86 16.59 -12.69 -15.81
CA ASP A 86 15.99 -13.99 -16.12
C ASP A 86 16.52 -14.55 -17.46
N HIS A 87 16.20 -15.81 -17.75
CA HIS A 87 16.64 -16.48 -18.99
C HIS A 87 16.17 -15.79 -20.28
N SER A 88 15.22 -14.86 -20.21
CA SER A 88 14.73 -14.05 -21.32
C SER A 88 15.43 -12.68 -21.44
N GLY A 89 16.46 -12.41 -20.62
CA GLY A 89 17.20 -11.16 -20.62
C GLY A 89 16.47 -10.01 -19.88
N ARG A 90 15.37 -10.29 -19.20
CA ARG A 90 14.61 -9.28 -18.45
C ARG A 90 15.15 -9.12 -17.05
N ARG A 91 15.39 -7.87 -16.64
CA ARG A 91 15.70 -7.56 -15.24
C ARG A 91 14.50 -7.88 -14.37
N ARG A 92 14.72 -8.64 -13.33
CA ARG A 92 13.74 -8.96 -12.30
C ARG A 92 14.30 -8.61 -10.92
N ILE A 93 13.44 -8.09 -10.08
CA ILE A 93 13.77 -7.78 -8.68
C ILE A 93 13.25 -8.94 -7.84
N LYS A 94 14.14 -9.59 -7.10
CA LYS A 94 13.78 -10.62 -6.11
C LYS A 94 13.95 -10.04 -4.71
N GLY A 95 12.85 -9.66 -4.10
CA GLY A 95 12.77 -9.24 -2.71
C GLY A 95 11.42 -9.69 -2.18
N ASN A 96 11.40 -10.82 -1.45
CA ASN A 96 10.20 -11.28 -0.77
C ASN A 96 10.19 -10.66 0.63
N ILE A 97 9.10 -9.94 0.97
CA ILE A 97 8.91 -9.25 2.25
C ILE A 97 8.09 -10.09 3.25
N ASP A 98 7.69 -11.31 2.88
CA ASP A 98 6.77 -12.11 3.69
C ASP A 98 7.39 -12.54 5.01
N VAL A 99 8.72 -12.72 5.04
CA VAL A 99 9.45 -13.04 6.27
C VAL A 99 9.37 -11.86 7.24
N GLU A 100 9.68 -10.66 6.77
CA GLU A 100 9.65 -9.44 7.58
C GLU A 100 8.23 -9.18 8.10
N LEU A 101 7.23 -9.26 7.23
CA LEU A 101 5.83 -9.09 7.62
C LEU A 101 5.41 -10.17 8.64
N THR A 102 5.81 -11.43 8.42
CA THR A 102 5.51 -12.53 9.34
C THR A 102 6.11 -12.29 10.72
N VAL A 103 7.38 -11.90 10.79
CA VAL A 103 8.08 -11.62 12.05
C VAL A 103 7.37 -10.51 12.80
N ASP A 104 7.13 -9.37 12.15
CA ASP A 104 6.47 -8.23 12.78
C ASP A 104 5.05 -8.56 13.23
N LEU A 105 4.26 -9.28 12.42
CA LEU A 105 2.92 -9.74 12.78
C LEU A 105 2.95 -10.58 14.08
N LEU A 106 3.91 -11.50 14.18
CA LEU A 106 4.01 -12.39 15.34
C LEU A 106 4.57 -11.67 16.58
N GLU A 107 5.51 -10.74 16.42
CA GLU A 107 6.02 -9.90 17.50
C GLU A 107 4.94 -8.96 18.06
N GLN A 108 4.11 -8.38 17.20
CA GLN A 108 3.03 -7.50 17.60
C GLN A 108 1.82 -8.24 18.20
N SER A 109 1.67 -9.55 17.94
CA SER A 109 0.51 -10.36 18.33
C SER A 109 0.15 -10.24 19.81
N SER A 110 1.13 -10.08 20.72
CA SER A 110 0.88 -9.92 22.17
C SER A 110 0.24 -8.57 22.55
N ARG A 111 0.28 -7.59 21.65
CA ARG A 111 -0.21 -6.22 21.88
C ARG A 111 -1.42 -5.87 21.06
N LEU A 112 -1.86 -6.76 20.16
CA LEU A 112 -2.95 -6.54 19.23
C LEU A 112 -4.13 -7.45 19.54
N ASP A 113 -5.32 -6.91 19.31
CA ASP A 113 -6.56 -7.67 19.28
C ASP A 113 -6.95 -7.98 17.83
N HIS A 114 -6.46 -7.13 16.88
CA HIS A 114 -6.78 -7.26 15.47
C HIS A 114 -5.60 -6.85 14.58
N ALA A 115 -5.25 -7.71 13.65
CA ALA A 115 -4.31 -7.40 12.57
C ALA A 115 -5.06 -7.29 11.23
N VAL A 116 -4.80 -6.22 10.49
CA VAL A 116 -5.31 -6.05 9.13
C VAL A 116 -4.14 -6.16 8.18
N ILE A 117 -4.20 -7.13 7.27
CA ILE A 117 -3.14 -7.39 6.28
C ILE A 117 -3.66 -7.01 4.91
N ILE A 118 -2.96 -6.10 4.23
CA ILE A 118 -3.20 -5.79 2.82
C ILE A 118 -2.17 -6.55 1.99
N SER A 119 -2.52 -7.74 1.59
CA SER A 119 -1.75 -8.63 0.70
C SER A 119 -2.64 -9.72 0.16
N GLY A 120 -2.24 -10.34 -0.94
CA GLY A 120 -2.91 -11.51 -1.48
C GLY A 120 -2.01 -12.75 -1.52
N ASP A 121 -0.81 -12.66 -0.96
CA ASP A 121 0.17 -13.74 -1.05
C ASP A 121 -0.19 -14.92 -0.15
N SER A 122 -0.35 -16.10 -0.76
CA SER A 122 -0.66 -17.35 -0.05
C SER A 122 0.42 -17.78 0.94
N ASP A 123 1.67 -17.34 0.77
CA ASP A 123 2.77 -17.68 1.66
C ASP A 123 2.54 -17.12 3.08
N LEU A 124 1.72 -16.07 3.21
CA LEU A 124 1.30 -15.50 4.49
C LEU A 124 0.26 -16.36 5.25
N ARG A 125 -0.33 -17.41 4.63
CA ARG A 125 -1.33 -18.25 5.28
C ARG A 125 -0.89 -18.76 6.66
N ARG A 126 0.34 -19.27 6.74
CA ARG A 126 0.87 -19.81 8.00
C ARG A 126 1.11 -18.74 9.06
N ALA A 127 1.50 -17.55 8.64
CA ALA A 127 1.66 -16.39 9.54
C ALA A 127 0.31 -15.97 10.15
N VAL A 128 -0.73 -15.95 9.32
CA VAL A 128 -2.11 -15.66 9.76
C VAL A 128 -2.58 -16.68 10.79
N GLU A 129 -2.45 -17.98 10.49
CA GLU A 129 -2.80 -19.05 11.43
C GLU A 129 -2.05 -18.92 12.76
N ALA A 130 -0.76 -18.59 12.73
CA ALA A 130 0.06 -18.43 13.92
C ALA A 130 -0.35 -17.19 14.76
N ALA A 131 -0.80 -16.10 14.13
CA ALA A 131 -1.34 -14.94 14.83
C ALA A 131 -2.70 -15.25 15.46
N GLN A 132 -3.57 -15.96 14.74
CA GLN A 132 -4.88 -16.42 15.25
C GLN A 132 -4.72 -17.34 16.47
N ASN A 133 -3.74 -18.25 16.45
CA ASN A 133 -3.43 -19.12 17.61
C ASN A 133 -2.95 -18.33 18.84
N ARG A 134 -2.54 -17.07 18.67
CA ARG A 134 -2.21 -16.13 19.75
C ARG A 134 -3.40 -15.26 20.17
N GLY A 135 -4.58 -15.50 19.61
CA GLY A 135 -5.81 -14.76 19.93
C GLY A 135 -6.01 -13.49 19.11
N VAL A 136 -5.18 -13.22 18.09
CA VAL A 136 -5.34 -12.06 17.23
C VAL A 136 -6.36 -12.37 16.13
N ARG A 137 -7.37 -11.55 15.99
CA ARG A 137 -8.28 -11.59 14.84
C ARG A 137 -7.57 -11.03 13.60
N VAL A 138 -7.64 -11.73 12.47
CA VAL A 138 -6.95 -11.32 11.23
C VAL A 138 -7.94 -11.03 10.12
N THR A 139 -7.88 -9.83 9.60
CA THR A 139 -8.60 -9.44 8.37
C THR A 139 -7.60 -9.32 7.22
N VAL A 140 -7.90 -9.95 6.11
CA VAL A 140 -7.12 -9.80 4.87
C VAL A 140 -7.89 -8.92 3.89
N ILE A 141 -7.21 -7.91 3.35
CA ILE A 141 -7.70 -7.00 2.31
C ILE A 141 -6.93 -7.30 1.03
N SER A 142 -7.64 -7.69 -0.02
CA SER A 142 -7.09 -7.91 -1.36
C SER A 142 -8.22 -7.84 -2.38
N SER A 143 -7.98 -8.26 -3.64
CA SER A 143 -9.02 -8.20 -4.65
C SER A 143 -9.22 -9.53 -5.36
N MET A 144 -10.47 -9.92 -5.48
CA MET A 144 -10.95 -10.96 -6.40
C MET A 144 -11.42 -10.37 -7.73
N ARG A 145 -11.65 -9.05 -7.79
CA ARG A 145 -12.15 -8.34 -8.97
C ARG A 145 -11.04 -7.84 -9.88
N SER A 146 -9.78 -7.89 -9.43
CA SER A 146 -8.63 -7.65 -10.31
C SER A 146 -8.47 -8.80 -11.32
N THR A 147 -7.84 -8.50 -12.45
CA THR A 147 -7.57 -9.52 -13.48
C THR A 147 -6.06 -9.61 -13.70
N PRO A 148 -5.40 -10.71 -13.28
CA PRO A 148 -5.94 -11.85 -12.52
C PRO A 148 -6.33 -11.47 -11.07
N PRO A 149 -7.12 -12.32 -10.37
CA PRO A 149 -7.38 -12.16 -8.94
C PRO A 149 -6.07 -12.10 -8.15
N MET A 150 -6.01 -11.16 -7.19
CA MET A 150 -4.79 -10.90 -6.41
C MET A 150 -4.77 -11.62 -5.06
N ILE A 151 -5.80 -12.39 -4.74
CA ILE A 151 -5.87 -13.16 -3.49
C ILE A 151 -5.72 -14.65 -3.76
N GLY A 152 -4.81 -15.29 -3.03
CA GLY A 152 -4.69 -16.74 -3.01
C GLY A 152 -5.79 -17.38 -2.16
N ASP A 153 -6.35 -18.48 -2.64
CA ASP A 153 -7.49 -19.18 -2.01
C ASP A 153 -7.18 -19.60 -0.57
N ASP A 154 -5.96 -20.09 -0.33
CA ASP A 154 -5.56 -20.57 0.99
C ASP A 154 -5.47 -19.43 2.03
N LEU A 155 -4.93 -18.27 1.64
CA LEU A 155 -4.89 -17.11 2.51
C LEU A 155 -6.31 -16.58 2.79
N ARG A 156 -7.15 -16.53 1.76
CA ARG A 156 -8.54 -16.09 1.89
C ARG A 156 -9.35 -16.96 2.85
N ARG A 157 -9.16 -18.28 2.79
CA ARG A 157 -9.85 -19.24 3.68
C ARG A 157 -9.34 -19.18 5.11
N GLN A 158 -8.06 -18.88 5.27
CA GLN A 158 -7.43 -18.79 6.60
C GLN A 158 -7.87 -17.54 7.36
N ALA A 159 -8.09 -16.42 6.68
CA ALA A 159 -8.46 -15.15 7.31
C ALA A 159 -9.80 -15.26 8.06
N ASP A 160 -9.91 -14.65 9.25
CA ASP A 160 -11.19 -14.51 9.96
C ASP A 160 -12.19 -13.67 9.15
N ARG A 161 -11.65 -12.77 8.33
CA ARG A 161 -12.43 -11.94 7.42
C ARG A 161 -11.62 -11.59 6.18
N PHE A 162 -12.24 -11.76 5.03
CA PHE A 162 -11.79 -11.18 3.77
C PHE A 162 -12.57 -9.91 3.46
N VAL A 163 -11.87 -8.89 2.97
CA VAL A 163 -12.45 -7.63 2.49
C VAL A 163 -11.98 -7.38 1.08
N GLU A 164 -12.93 -7.19 0.20
CA GLU A 164 -12.66 -6.80 -1.18
C GLU A 164 -12.13 -5.35 -1.22
N LEU A 165 -10.94 -5.18 -1.76
CA LEU A 165 -10.27 -3.89 -1.85
C LEU A 165 -11.10 -2.87 -2.64
N ALA A 166 -11.75 -3.30 -3.72
CA ALA A 166 -12.58 -2.44 -4.55
C ALA A 166 -13.77 -1.83 -3.79
N ASP A 167 -14.29 -2.50 -2.75
CA ASP A 167 -15.43 -2.02 -1.98
C ASP A 167 -15.04 -0.88 -1.01
N ILE A 168 -13.79 -0.87 -0.56
CA ILE A 168 -13.29 0.15 0.38
C ILE A 168 -12.43 1.22 -0.30
N ALA A 169 -11.96 0.98 -1.51
CA ALA A 169 -11.13 1.91 -2.27
C ALA A 169 -11.68 3.35 -2.35
N PRO A 170 -13.01 3.58 -2.53
CA PRO A 170 -13.55 4.94 -2.57
C PRO A 170 -13.25 5.78 -1.32
N SER A 171 -12.97 5.14 -0.17
CA SER A 171 -12.66 5.82 1.10
C SER A 171 -11.22 6.36 1.16
N PHE A 172 -10.32 5.89 0.29
CA PHE A 172 -8.91 6.30 0.27
C PHE A 172 -8.32 6.40 -1.15
N THR A 173 -9.17 6.63 -2.14
CA THR A 173 -8.73 6.96 -3.50
C THR A 173 -8.44 8.44 -3.62
N ARG A 174 -7.32 8.79 -4.26
CA ARG A 174 -7.00 10.19 -4.55
C ARG A 174 -8.05 10.78 -5.50
N ARG A 175 -8.69 11.88 -5.09
CA ARG A 175 -9.69 12.56 -5.92
C ARG A 175 -9.02 13.23 -7.13
N GLN A 176 -9.57 13.04 -8.32
CA GLN A 176 -9.04 13.62 -9.59
C GLN A 176 -8.96 15.14 -9.59
N SER A 177 -9.66 15.85 -8.68
CA SER A 177 -9.58 17.30 -8.55
C SER A 177 -8.20 17.84 -8.17
N GLU A 178 -7.38 17.05 -7.46
CA GLU A 178 -6.03 17.47 -7.08
C GLU A 178 -4.98 17.29 -8.20
N GLN A 179 -5.27 16.47 -9.21
CA GLN A 179 -4.39 16.30 -10.38
C GLN A 179 -4.43 17.49 -11.34
N ARG A 180 -5.56 18.18 -11.45
CA ARG A 180 -5.72 19.33 -12.35
C ARG A 180 -4.92 20.56 -11.90
N THR A 181 -4.67 20.72 -10.62
CA THR A 181 -3.94 21.89 -10.09
C THR A 181 -2.42 21.78 -10.31
N ARG A 182 -1.89 20.58 -10.52
CA ARG A 182 -0.45 20.37 -10.79
C ARG A 182 -0.07 20.42 -12.27
N GLN A 183 -1.05 20.42 -13.19
CA GLN A 183 -0.84 20.47 -14.65
C GLN A 183 -1.23 21.82 -15.27
N ALA A 184 -1.52 22.84 -14.48
CA ALA A 184 -1.68 24.19 -15.03
C ALA A 184 -0.31 24.65 -15.56
N PRO A 185 -0.16 24.95 -16.86
CA PRO A 185 1.09 25.46 -17.39
C PRO A 185 1.42 26.78 -16.71
N VAL A 186 2.64 26.87 -16.19
CA VAL A 186 3.22 28.15 -15.75
C VAL A 186 3.26 29.05 -16.99
N ARG A 187 2.36 30.02 -17.07
CA ARG A 187 2.41 31.04 -18.08
C ARG A 187 3.66 31.88 -17.80
N HIS A 188 4.62 31.78 -18.70
CA HIS A 188 5.80 32.65 -18.68
C HIS A 188 5.35 34.11 -18.92
N PRO A 189 5.93 35.09 -18.22
CA PRO A 189 5.60 36.51 -18.38
C PRO A 189 6.02 37.13 -19.73
N ALA A 190 6.51 36.35 -20.68
CA ALA A 190 7.04 36.80 -21.97
C ALA A 190 6.01 36.99 -23.08
N ASP A 191 4.72 36.58 -22.86
CA ASP A 191 3.72 36.64 -23.93
C ASP A 191 2.81 37.90 -23.88
N LEU A 192 3.24 38.95 -23.17
CA LEU A 192 2.43 40.18 -23.03
C LEU A 192 2.95 41.38 -23.88
N ASN A 193 3.88 41.18 -24.83
CA ASN A 193 4.40 42.29 -25.64
C ASN A 193 4.38 41.99 -27.12
N SER A 194 3.20 41.80 -27.72
CA SER A 194 3.07 41.77 -29.19
C SER A 194 1.71 42.25 -29.73
N ASP A 195 1.11 43.26 -29.11
CA ASP A 195 -0.03 43.97 -29.73
C ASP A 195 0.06 45.47 -29.40
N GLU A 196 1.10 46.15 -29.94
CA GLU A 196 1.08 47.59 -30.16
C GLU A 196 2.12 47.89 -31.24
N ASN A 197 1.71 47.86 -32.52
CA ASN A 197 2.18 48.73 -33.58
C ASN A 197 1.63 48.30 -34.95
N SER A 198 0.46 48.82 -35.27
CA SER A 198 0.10 49.04 -36.66
C SER A 198 -1.09 49.99 -36.72
N ASP A 199 -0.79 51.31 -36.65
CA ASP A 199 -1.56 52.34 -37.27
C ASP A 199 -0.64 53.57 -37.48
N THR A 200 -0.18 53.73 -38.70
CA THR A 200 0.07 54.99 -39.41
C THR A 200 0.24 54.70 -40.91
#